data_3695dc8b05177e0aa4c0969569916314
#
_entry.id   3695dc8b05177e0aa4c0969569916314
#
_cell.length_a   1.000
_cell.length_b   1.000
_cell.length_c   1.000
_cell.angle_alpha   90.00
_cell.angle_beta   90.00
_cell.angle_gamma   90.00
#
_symmetry.space_group_name_H-M   'P 1'
#
loop_
_entity.id
_entity.type
_entity.pdbx_description
1 polymer ?
#
loop_
_entity_poly.entity_id
_entity_poly.type
_entity_poly.pdbx_seq_one_letter_code
_entity_poly.pdbx_strand_id
1 'polypeptide(L)'
;MVGAGPAGAATALLLARAGASVLVLDRARFPRDKACSEYLSPGATPVLERLGGGILDAIERAAHAKLSGMKVVAPGGAAMCGHFVGGGEEARPYSFALPRTSFDTILVAAAARAGAEVRQAASVEDLVWRGRAVAGVVARSGNGKRAMCLARVVVGADGLRSVVARRLGLVRSSSPRRIAFTAHVSDVAGVDGVGELHVGEHGYVGMGPVGGGVTTVALVVPLSAVREGRRDYRAGFFDELARFPGLAGRFDPRFLVREVLVTGPFAQWSRTPVARGGGALLVGDAADFFDPFTGQGIYSALRGAELAAEILLPAFAGGVGGGIDPGRKPGVLQGSEPVPYAALAPYRRARRREFAGKWLLERLIGVGVGSPALTNRVVSRLARRPDLADLLVSATGNVVSARRVLAPTVLAQLVW
;
A
#
# COMPACT_ATOMS: atom_id res chain seq x y z
N MET A 1 0.27 13.97 11.21
CA MET A 1 0.21 12.70 10.45
C MET A 1 -0.10 11.57 11.40
N VAL A 2 -1.04 10.69 11.07
CA VAL A 2 -1.36 9.48 11.85
C VAL A 2 -0.90 8.27 11.04
N GLY A 3 0.15 7.60 11.51
CA GLY A 3 0.87 6.52 10.83
C GLY A 3 2.09 7.00 10.04
N ALA A 4 3.20 6.29 10.19
CA ALA A 4 4.49 6.52 9.52
C ALA A 4 4.83 5.42 8.49
N GLY A 5 3.82 4.72 7.96
CA GLY A 5 4.00 3.85 6.80
C GLY A 5 4.28 4.67 5.52
N PRO A 6 4.40 4.02 4.34
CA PRO A 6 4.81 4.70 3.10
C PRO A 6 4.00 5.95 2.78
N ALA A 7 2.66 5.92 2.94
CA ALA A 7 1.81 7.08 2.69
C ALA A 7 2.10 8.23 3.66
N GLY A 8 2.19 7.93 4.96
CA GLY A 8 2.41 8.96 5.99
C GLY A 8 3.80 9.55 5.96
N ALA A 9 4.83 8.71 5.83
CA ALA A 9 6.21 9.17 5.77
C ALA A 9 6.48 9.99 4.49
N ALA A 10 5.97 9.55 3.32
CA ALA A 10 6.11 10.32 2.08
C ALA A 10 5.35 11.65 2.14
N THR A 11 4.12 11.68 2.68
CA THR A 11 3.38 12.94 2.85
C THR A 11 4.13 13.88 3.81
N ALA A 12 4.65 13.33 4.93
CA ALA A 12 5.40 14.10 5.91
C ALA A 12 6.67 14.69 5.32
N LEU A 13 7.42 13.90 4.54
CA LEU A 13 8.62 14.35 3.82
C LEU A 13 8.31 15.55 2.91
N LEU A 14 7.28 15.42 2.07
CA LEU A 14 6.92 16.47 1.12
C LEU A 14 6.50 17.78 1.82
N LEU A 15 5.69 17.68 2.85
CA LEU A 15 5.22 18.83 3.61
C LEU A 15 6.35 19.49 4.41
N ALA A 16 7.17 18.70 5.11
CA ALA A 16 8.28 19.20 5.92
C ALA A 16 9.34 19.88 5.03
N ARG A 17 9.68 19.29 3.88
CA ARG A 17 10.60 19.88 2.89
C ARG A 17 10.10 21.22 2.35
N ALA A 18 8.80 21.42 2.27
CA ALA A 18 8.18 22.69 1.90
C ALA A 18 8.02 23.65 3.09
N GLY A 19 8.63 23.37 4.24
CA GLY A 19 8.64 24.24 5.42
C GLY A 19 7.41 24.12 6.32
N ALA A 20 6.49 23.17 6.09
CA ALA A 20 5.37 22.97 7.00
C ALA A 20 5.84 22.29 8.31
N SER A 21 5.27 22.73 9.45
CA SER A 21 5.45 22.05 10.73
C SER A 21 4.67 20.73 10.73
N VAL A 22 5.37 19.60 10.76
CA VAL A 22 4.80 18.26 10.64
C VAL A 22 5.11 17.41 11.85
N LEU A 23 4.07 16.93 12.53
CA LEU A 23 4.15 15.89 13.57
C LEU A 23 3.62 14.56 13.01
N VAL A 24 4.45 13.52 13.05
CA VAL A 24 4.10 12.15 12.68
C VAL A 24 3.97 11.31 13.95
N LEU A 25 2.83 10.65 14.12
CA LEU A 25 2.54 9.75 15.24
C LEU A 25 2.41 8.32 14.70
N ASP A 26 3.25 7.40 15.17
CA ASP A 26 3.10 5.98 14.86
C ASP A 26 3.10 5.14 16.14
N ARG A 27 2.18 4.17 16.20
CA ARG A 27 2.06 3.24 17.33
C ARG A 27 3.23 2.28 17.49
N ALA A 28 3.96 2.03 16.40
CA ALA A 28 5.12 1.15 16.39
C ALA A 28 6.42 1.91 16.64
N ARG A 29 7.48 1.14 16.92
CA ARG A 29 8.89 1.59 16.86
C ARG A 29 9.51 1.02 15.60
N PHE A 30 10.30 1.82 14.90
CA PHE A 30 11.02 1.40 13.71
C PHE A 30 12.45 0.94 14.06
N PRO A 31 12.99 -0.07 13.35
CA PRO A 31 12.36 -0.84 12.27
C PRO A 31 11.20 -1.69 12.77
N ARG A 32 10.12 -1.81 11.96
CA ARG A 32 8.97 -2.62 12.30
C ARG A 32 8.50 -3.48 11.14
N ASP A 33 7.99 -4.64 11.46
CA ASP A 33 7.37 -5.54 10.49
C ASP A 33 5.92 -5.18 10.19
N LYS A 34 5.47 -5.52 8.99
CA LYS A 34 4.07 -5.42 8.58
C LYS A 34 3.77 -6.49 7.53
N ALA A 35 2.67 -7.21 7.69
CA ALA A 35 2.19 -8.12 6.67
C ALA A 35 2.00 -7.38 5.32
N CYS A 36 2.77 -7.77 4.32
CA CYS A 36 2.86 -7.15 2.99
C CYS A 36 3.53 -8.13 2.03
N SER A 37 3.32 -7.96 0.72
CA SER A 37 4.11 -8.62 -0.33
C SER A 37 5.47 -7.97 -0.57
N GLU A 38 5.73 -6.81 0.04
CA GLU A 38 7.02 -6.09 -0.01
C GLU A 38 7.50 -5.72 -1.41
N TYR A 39 6.58 -5.73 -2.35
CA TYR A 39 6.77 -5.40 -3.74
C TYR A 39 6.50 -3.92 -4.02
N LEU A 40 7.48 -3.25 -4.60
CA LEU A 40 7.39 -1.88 -5.12
C LEU A 40 7.28 -1.96 -6.65
N SER A 41 6.08 -1.77 -7.17
CA SER A 41 5.87 -1.81 -8.62
C SER A 41 6.81 -0.84 -9.37
N PRO A 42 7.19 -1.12 -10.62
CA PRO A 42 8.11 -0.25 -11.38
C PRO A 42 7.66 1.22 -11.42
N GLY A 43 6.36 1.47 -11.49
CA GLY A 43 5.80 2.83 -11.43
C GLY A 43 6.03 3.56 -10.11
N ALA A 44 6.45 2.88 -9.04
CA ALA A 44 6.84 3.53 -7.79
C ALA A 44 8.22 4.21 -7.89
N THR A 45 9.11 3.74 -8.77
CA THR A 45 10.47 4.27 -8.92
C THR A 45 10.47 5.75 -9.28
N PRO A 46 9.75 6.23 -10.32
CA PRO A 46 9.69 7.67 -10.62
C PRO A 46 9.10 8.50 -9.47
N VAL A 47 8.19 7.94 -8.69
CA VAL A 47 7.64 8.64 -7.51
C VAL A 47 8.73 8.78 -6.44
N LEU A 48 9.51 7.72 -6.18
CA LEU A 48 10.62 7.75 -5.23
C LEU A 48 11.73 8.74 -5.65
N GLU A 49 11.99 8.86 -6.95
CA GLU A 49 12.91 9.84 -7.52
C GLU A 49 12.44 11.28 -7.22
N ARG A 50 11.17 11.59 -7.49
CA ARG A 50 10.57 12.91 -7.18
C ARG A 50 10.51 13.20 -5.68
N LEU A 51 10.28 12.18 -4.85
CA LEU A 51 10.37 12.33 -3.40
C LEU A 51 11.79 12.74 -2.97
N GLY A 52 12.82 12.30 -3.67
CA GLY A 52 14.21 12.66 -3.39
C GLY A 52 14.69 12.19 -2.02
N GLY A 53 15.50 13.02 -1.34
CA GLY A 53 15.98 12.73 0.02
C GLY A 53 16.92 11.51 0.11
N GLY A 54 17.51 11.05 -1.01
CA GLY A 54 18.39 9.89 -1.06
C GLY A 54 17.67 8.56 -0.81
N ILE A 55 16.35 8.52 -1.02
CA ILE A 55 15.52 7.32 -0.74
C ILE A 55 15.90 6.19 -1.68
N LEU A 56 16.00 6.47 -2.99
CA LEU A 56 16.31 5.44 -3.99
C LEU A 56 17.70 4.85 -3.79
N ASP A 57 18.70 5.72 -3.54
CA ASP A 57 20.06 5.27 -3.21
C ASP A 57 20.10 4.41 -1.94
N ALA A 58 19.28 4.76 -0.94
CA ALA A 58 19.20 3.98 0.28
C ALA A 58 18.53 2.61 0.05
N ILE A 59 17.55 2.52 -0.86
CA ILE A 59 16.94 1.26 -1.29
C ILE A 59 17.98 0.40 -2.02
N GLU A 60 18.75 0.99 -2.93
CA GLU A 60 19.78 0.25 -3.67
C GLU A 60 20.94 -0.25 -2.79
N ARG A 61 21.23 0.45 -1.70
CA ARG A 61 22.22 -0.01 -0.70
C ARG A 61 21.68 -1.05 0.28
N ALA A 62 20.37 -1.12 0.47
CA ALA A 62 19.76 -2.13 1.32
C ALA A 62 19.70 -3.50 0.63
N ALA A 63 19.53 -4.56 1.41
CA ALA A 63 19.22 -5.86 0.83
C ALA A 63 17.85 -5.77 0.12
N HIS A 64 17.83 -6.02 -1.19
CA HIS A 64 16.65 -5.97 -2.03
C HIS A 64 16.76 -6.99 -3.18
N ALA A 65 15.64 -7.24 -3.84
CA ALA A 65 15.61 -7.95 -5.11
C ALA A 65 15.04 -7.04 -6.21
N LYS A 66 15.41 -7.31 -7.46
CA LYS A 66 14.85 -6.70 -8.66
C LYS A 66 14.04 -7.75 -9.41
N LEU A 67 12.79 -7.46 -9.71
CA LEU A 67 11.91 -8.37 -10.43
C LEU A 67 11.61 -7.79 -11.82
N SER A 68 11.80 -8.58 -12.85
CA SER A 68 11.62 -8.18 -14.26
C SER A 68 10.17 -8.37 -14.76
N GLY A 69 9.34 -9.05 -13.98
CA GLY A 69 7.97 -9.38 -14.37
C GLY A 69 7.22 -10.17 -13.30
N MET A 70 6.10 -10.77 -13.73
CA MET A 70 5.23 -11.58 -12.90
C MET A 70 4.85 -12.86 -13.61
N LYS A 71 4.94 -13.98 -12.89
CA LYS A 71 4.41 -15.28 -13.30
C LYS A 71 3.09 -15.52 -12.61
N VAL A 72 2.09 -15.97 -13.34
CA VAL A 72 0.79 -16.37 -12.76
C VAL A 72 0.52 -17.81 -13.12
N VAL A 73 0.22 -18.64 -12.11
CA VAL A 73 -0.16 -20.04 -12.25
C VAL A 73 -1.65 -20.17 -11.91
N ALA A 74 -2.42 -20.71 -12.81
CA ALA A 74 -3.86 -20.91 -12.67
C ALA A 74 -4.17 -22.20 -11.88
N PRO A 75 -5.41 -22.37 -11.35
CA PRO A 75 -5.81 -23.57 -10.62
C PRO A 75 -5.63 -24.87 -11.41
N GLY A 76 -5.78 -24.85 -12.72
CA GLY A 76 -5.53 -25.99 -13.62
C GLY A 76 -4.08 -26.22 -14.01
N GLY A 77 -3.12 -25.50 -13.42
CA GLY A 77 -1.69 -25.66 -13.68
C GLY A 77 -1.16 -24.87 -14.88
N ALA A 78 -2.01 -24.27 -15.71
CA ALA A 78 -1.54 -23.39 -16.76
C ALA A 78 -0.79 -22.19 -16.18
N ALA A 79 0.33 -21.80 -16.79
CA ALA A 79 1.15 -20.69 -16.32
C ALA A 79 1.40 -19.68 -17.44
N MET A 80 1.38 -18.39 -17.10
CA MET A 80 1.86 -17.30 -17.96
C MET A 80 2.97 -16.56 -17.25
N CYS A 81 3.90 -15.99 -18.00
CA CYS A 81 4.88 -15.02 -17.52
C CYS A 81 4.76 -13.76 -18.39
N GLY A 82 4.65 -12.61 -17.73
CA GLY A 82 4.69 -11.31 -18.41
C GLY A 82 5.81 -10.46 -17.79
N HIS A 83 6.45 -9.65 -18.63
CA HIS A 83 7.52 -8.75 -18.26
C HIS A 83 7.06 -7.29 -18.24
N PHE A 84 7.76 -6.45 -17.49
CA PHE A 84 7.51 -5.02 -17.51
C PHE A 84 8.10 -4.42 -18.78
N VAL A 85 7.26 -3.90 -19.65
CA VAL A 85 7.65 -3.29 -20.93
C VAL A 85 7.00 -1.93 -21.12
N GLY A 86 7.76 -0.98 -21.69
CA GLY A 86 7.28 0.38 -21.96
C GLY A 86 7.30 1.27 -20.72
N GLY A 87 6.73 2.46 -20.86
CA GLY A 87 6.60 3.44 -19.78
C GLY A 87 7.45 4.69 -19.92
N GLY A 88 8.17 4.84 -21.01
CA GLY A 88 9.03 6.01 -21.29
C GLY A 88 10.38 5.93 -20.58
N GLU A 89 11.17 6.99 -20.68
CA GLU A 89 12.54 7.04 -20.16
C GLU A 89 12.63 6.97 -18.62
N GLU A 90 11.60 7.42 -17.91
CA GLU A 90 11.55 7.43 -16.44
C GLU A 90 11.15 6.08 -15.82
N ALA A 91 10.57 5.17 -16.59
CA ALA A 91 10.10 3.88 -16.05
C ALA A 91 11.19 2.82 -16.15
N ARG A 92 11.68 2.35 -15.02
CA ARG A 92 12.62 1.23 -14.96
C ARG A 92 11.90 -0.09 -15.31
N PRO A 93 12.50 -0.97 -16.12
CA PRO A 93 11.89 -2.24 -16.52
C PRO A 93 11.96 -3.32 -15.42
N TYR A 94 12.04 -2.93 -14.16
CA TYR A 94 12.01 -3.82 -13.00
C TYR A 94 11.34 -3.14 -11.81
N SER A 95 10.83 -3.97 -10.91
CA SER A 95 10.36 -3.55 -9.60
C SER A 95 11.44 -3.78 -8.55
N PHE A 96 11.39 -3.01 -7.46
CA PHE A 96 12.12 -3.37 -6.25
C PHE A 96 11.24 -4.25 -5.36
N ALA A 97 11.88 -5.19 -4.65
CA ALA A 97 11.26 -5.90 -3.56
C ALA A 97 12.23 -5.91 -2.38
N LEU A 98 11.80 -5.42 -1.22
CA LEU A 98 12.62 -5.36 -0.02
C LEU A 98 11.73 -5.37 1.23
N PRO A 99 12.27 -5.87 2.38
CA PRO A 99 11.51 -5.95 3.63
C PRO A 99 10.96 -4.59 4.07
N ARG A 100 9.73 -4.59 4.60
CA ARG A 100 9.10 -3.38 5.17
C ARG A 100 9.87 -2.81 6.34
N THR A 101 10.64 -3.61 7.05
CA THR A 101 11.59 -3.15 8.08
C THR A 101 12.62 -2.18 7.51
N SER A 102 13.13 -2.44 6.31
CA SER A 102 14.08 -1.57 5.61
C SER A 102 13.36 -0.41 4.94
N PHE A 103 12.36 -0.68 4.10
CA PHE A 103 11.69 0.34 3.29
C PHE A 103 11.03 1.44 4.13
N ASP A 104 10.25 1.05 5.15
CA ASP A 104 9.56 2.03 5.99
C ASP A 104 10.56 2.85 6.82
N THR A 105 11.66 2.24 7.28
CA THR A 105 12.72 2.95 8.02
C THR A 105 13.42 3.98 7.15
N ILE A 106 13.70 3.66 5.87
CA ILE A 106 14.29 4.61 4.91
C ILE A 106 13.37 5.83 4.74
N LEU A 107 12.07 5.61 4.55
CA LEU A 107 11.11 6.71 4.37
C LEU A 107 10.94 7.56 5.62
N VAL A 108 10.87 6.94 6.80
CA VAL A 108 10.75 7.65 8.07
C VAL A 108 11.99 8.50 8.34
N ALA A 109 13.18 7.95 8.08
CA ALA A 109 14.44 8.69 8.21
C ALA A 109 14.52 9.87 7.24
N ALA A 110 14.04 9.71 5.99
CA ALA A 110 13.97 10.80 5.01
C ALA A 110 13.02 11.91 5.48
N ALA A 111 11.85 11.57 6.00
CA ALA A 111 10.90 12.54 6.55
C ALA A 111 11.49 13.31 7.76
N ALA A 112 12.17 12.61 8.66
CA ALA A 112 12.82 13.23 9.81
C ALA A 112 13.96 14.18 9.39
N ARG A 113 14.80 13.77 8.42
CA ARG A 113 15.86 14.65 7.87
C ARG A 113 15.28 15.91 7.18
N ALA A 114 14.08 15.82 6.63
CA ALA A 114 13.38 16.96 6.04
C ALA A 114 12.75 17.91 7.09
N GLY A 115 12.84 17.58 8.39
CA GLY A 115 12.34 18.41 9.48
C GLY A 115 11.00 17.94 10.08
N ALA A 116 10.47 16.78 9.69
CA ALA A 116 9.29 16.22 10.35
C ALA A 116 9.64 15.68 11.74
N GLU A 117 8.87 16.06 12.77
CA GLU A 117 8.97 15.46 14.08
C GLU A 117 8.29 14.09 14.08
N VAL A 118 9.03 13.00 14.33
CA VAL A 118 8.49 11.63 14.34
C VAL A 118 8.44 11.11 15.77
N ARG A 119 7.22 10.87 16.28
CA ARG A 119 6.99 10.24 17.58
C ARG A 119 6.54 8.79 17.39
N GLN A 120 7.41 7.88 17.74
CA GLN A 120 7.18 6.44 17.73
C GLN A 120 6.54 5.99 19.05
N ALA A 121 5.93 4.78 19.07
CA ALA A 121 5.18 4.28 20.20
C ALA A 121 4.08 5.27 20.67
N ALA A 122 3.48 6.00 19.73
CA ALA A 122 2.43 6.98 19.95
C ALA A 122 1.16 6.56 19.20
N SER A 123 0.21 6.00 19.92
CA SER A 123 -1.03 5.48 19.36
C SER A 123 -2.11 6.55 19.36
N VAL A 124 -2.60 6.93 18.20
CA VAL A 124 -3.79 7.80 18.08
C VAL A 124 -5.04 7.00 18.43
N GLU A 125 -5.84 7.52 19.35
CA GLU A 125 -7.05 6.86 19.86
C GLU A 125 -8.33 7.56 19.40
N ASP A 126 -8.28 8.90 19.23
CA ASP A 126 -9.45 9.68 18.88
C ASP A 126 -9.09 10.96 18.12
N LEU A 127 -10.12 11.64 17.59
CA LEU A 127 -10.02 12.95 16.95
C LEU A 127 -10.45 14.05 17.90
N VAL A 128 -9.80 15.21 17.79
CA VAL A 128 -10.20 16.46 18.45
C VAL A 128 -11.06 17.25 17.45
N TRP A 129 -12.20 17.75 17.92
CA TRP A 129 -13.16 18.46 17.08
C TRP A 129 -13.27 19.93 17.50
N ARG A 130 -13.45 20.80 16.52
CA ARG A 130 -13.90 22.19 16.67
C ARG A 130 -15.15 22.39 15.82
N GLY A 131 -16.31 22.39 16.46
CA GLY A 131 -17.58 22.28 15.77
C GLY A 131 -17.65 20.99 14.92
N ARG A 132 -17.75 21.13 13.61
CA ARG A 132 -17.80 20.00 12.66
C ARG A 132 -16.44 19.68 12.01
N ALA A 133 -15.41 20.50 12.24
CA ALA A 133 -14.10 20.33 11.69
C ALA A 133 -13.20 19.51 12.64
N VAL A 134 -12.29 18.72 12.06
CA VAL A 134 -11.23 18.05 12.83
C VAL A 134 -10.14 19.07 13.13
N ALA A 135 -9.78 19.22 14.40
CA ALA A 135 -8.81 20.19 14.90
C ALA A 135 -7.55 19.52 15.49
N GLY A 136 -7.46 18.21 15.48
CA GLY A 136 -6.33 17.48 16.02
C GLY A 136 -6.65 16.02 16.33
N VAL A 137 -5.79 15.42 17.13
CA VAL A 137 -5.90 14.03 17.59
C VAL A 137 -5.62 13.89 19.09
N VAL A 138 -6.19 12.86 19.70
CA VAL A 138 -5.81 12.38 21.03
C VAL A 138 -4.87 11.21 20.84
N ALA A 139 -3.65 11.31 21.33
CA ALA A 139 -2.65 10.26 21.24
C ALA A 139 -2.21 9.79 22.63
N ARG A 140 -1.94 8.50 22.74
CA ARG A 140 -1.34 7.87 23.93
C ARG A 140 0.08 7.46 23.60
N SER A 141 1.02 7.96 24.37
CA SER A 141 2.43 7.59 24.28
C SER A 141 2.72 6.22 24.91
N GLY A 142 3.87 5.63 24.58
CA GLY A 142 4.27 4.31 25.08
C GLY A 142 4.36 4.19 26.62
N ASN A 143 4.48 5.31 27.34
CA ASN A 143 4.42 5.37 28.81
C ASN A 143 2.98 5.53 29.35
N GLY A 144 1.96 5.40 28.51
CA GLY A 144 0.55 5.47 28.87
C GLY A 144 -0.05 6.88 28.97
N LYS A 145 0.76 7.95 28.89
CA LYS A 145 0.27 9.34 28.96
C LYS A 145 -0.52 9.69 27.70
N ARG A 146 -1.70 10.28 27.91
CA ARG A 146 -2.52 10.85 26.82
C ARG A 146 -2.23 12.33 26.65
N ALA A 147 -2.18 12.77 25.40
CA ALA A 147 -2.01 14.17 25.05
C ALA A 147 -2.86 14.51 23.82
N MET A 148 -3.38 15.74 23.80
CA MET A 148 -3.98 16.33 22.60
C MET A 148 -2.87 16.94 21.74
N CYS A 149 -2.90 16.63 20.45
CA CYS A 149 -2.06 17.23 19.45
C CYS A 149 -2.98 18.01 18.48
N LEU A 150 -3.00 19.32 18.61
CA LEU A 150 -3.79 20.19 17.73
C LEU A 150 -3.10 20.37 16.38
N ALA A 151 -3.88 20.50 15.32
CA ALA A 151 -3.38 20.67 13.97
C ALA A 151 -4.42 21.33 13.07
N ARG A 152 -3.94 22.09 12.08
CA ARG A 152 -4.79 22.63 10.99
C ARG A 152 -5.36 21.53 10.11
N VAL A 153 -4.59 20.42 9.94
CA VAL A 153 -5.03 19.23 9.19
C VAL A 153 -4.49 17.98 9.85
N VAL A 154 -5.36 16.99 10.00
CA VAL A 154 -5.01 15.61 10.35
C VAL A 154 -4.98 14.78 9.08
N VAL A 155 -3.86 14.15 8.76
CA VAL A 155 -3.75 13.20 7.66
C VAL A 155 -3.76 11.79 8.23
N GLY A 156 -4.82 11.03 7.95
CA GLY A 156 -4.95 9.62 8.31
C GLY A 156 -4.18 8.76 7.30
N ALA A 157 -3.07 8.19 7.74
CA ALA A 157 -2.17 7.30 6.99
C ALA A 157 -1.91 5.98 7.75
N ASP A 158 -2.81 5.63 8.65
CA ASP A 158 -2.72 4.55 9.62
C ASP A 158 -3.18 3.17 9.07
N GLY A 159 -3.31 3.10 7.74
CA GLY A 159 -3.49 1.86 7.01
C GLY A 159 -4.90 1.27 7.07
N LEU A 160 -5.03 -0.02 6.75
CA LEU A 160 -6.31 -0.71 6.55
C LEU A 160 -7.28 -0.62 7.74
N ARG A 161 -6.78 -0.57 8.98
CA ARG A 161 -7.60 -0.44 10.19
C ARG A 161 -7.57 0.98 10.74
N SER A 162 -7.61 1.98 9.86
CA SER A 162 -7.51 3.39 10.21
C SER A 162 -8.46 3.81 11.33
N VAL A 163 -7.89 4.35 12.40
CA VAL A 163 -8.64 5.00 13.48
C VAL A 163 -9.29 6.27 12.94
N VAL A 164 -8.53 7.05 12.15
CA VAL A 164 -9.01 8.31 11.57
C VAL A 164 -10.23 8.06 10.68
N ALA A 165 -10.17 7.08 9.76
CA ALA A 165 -11.28 6.75 8.88
C ALA A 165 -12.52 6.29 9.65
N ARG A 166 -12.35 5.49 10.70
CA ARG A 166 -13.46 5.03 11.55
C ARG A 166 -14.08 6.17 12.33
N ARG A 167 -13.30 7.04 12.95
CA ARG A 167 -13.79 8.20 13.73
C ARG A 167 -14.51 9.22 12.84
N LEU A 168 -14.11 9.33 11.58
CA LEU A 168 -14.82 10.13 10.58
C LEU A 168 -16.09 9.48 10.02
N GLY A 169 -16.37 8.21 10.35
CA GLY A 169 -17.52 7.47 9.80
C GLY A 169 -17.40 7.19 8.29
N LEU A 170 -16.18 7.18 7.75
CA LEU A 170 -15.93 7.08 6.30
C LEU A 170 -15.73 5.66 5.80
N VAL A 171 -15.51 4.70 6.69
CA VAL A 171 -15.21 3.31 6.31
C VAL A 171 -16.44 2.65 5.67
N ARG A 172 -16.20 2.05 4.52
CA ARG A 172 -17.13 1.17 3.82
C ARG A 172 -16.40 -0.13 3.50
N SER A 173 -17.13 -1.22 3.42
CA SER A 173 -16.63 -2.52 2.97
C SER A 173 -17.40 -3.01 1.76
N SER A 174 -16.75 -3.81 0.93
CA SER A 174 -17.34 -4.50 -0.22
C SER A 174 -16.95 -5.98 -0.20
N SER A 175 -17.43 -6.72 -1.18
CA SER A 175 -17.06 -8.14 -1.39
C SER A 175 -16.20 -8.25 -2.66
N PRO A 176 -15.39 -9.32 -2.77
CA PRO A 176 -15.12 -10.36 -1.77
C PRO A 176 -14.21 -9.85 -0.65
N ARG A 177 -14.43 -10.34 0.58
CA ARG A 177 -13.54 -10.03 1.72
C ARG A 177 -12.55 -11.16 1.91
N ARG A 178 -11.26 -10.82 1.92
CA ARG A 178 -10.16 -11.76 2.09
C ARG A 178 -9.25 -11.33 3.24
N ILE A 179 -8.41 -12.26 3.69
CA ILE A 179 -7.40 -12.06 4.73
C ILE A 179 -6.10 -12.67 4.24
N ALA A 180 -4.97 -12.08 4.56
CA ALA A 180 -3.65 -12.59 4.20
C ALA A 180 -2.86 -13.05 5.43
N PHE A 181 -2.14 -14.14 5.23
CA PHE A 181 -1.09 -14.68 6.10
C PHE A 181 0.23 -14.54 5.37
N THR A 182 1.21 -13.87 5.96
CA THR A 182 2.49 -13.58 5.29
C THR A 182 3.66 -14.05 6.13
N ALA A 183 4.65 -14.66 5.48
CA ALA A 183 5.87 -15.14 6.12
C ALA A 183 7.10 -14.74 5.29
N HIS A 184 8.25 -14.77 5.92
CA HIS A 184 9.56 -14.77 5.26
C HIS A 184 10.15 -16.17 5.37
N VAL A 185 10.58 -16.72 4.25
CA VAL A 185 11.17 -18.05 4.16
C VAL A 185 12.48 -17.94 3.40
N SER A 186 13.55 -18.50 3.90
CA SER A 186 14.82 -18.63 3.16
C SER A 186 14.85 -19.93 2.38
N ASP A 187 15.81 -20.06 1.46
CA ASP A 187 16.07 -21.27 0.69
C ASP A 187 14.82 -21.85 -0.02
N VAL A 188 14.03 -20.99 -0.62
CA VAL A 188 12.83 -21.37 -1.38
C VAL A 188 13.23 -21.84 -2.77
N ALA A 189 12.91 -23.08 -3.12
CA ALA A 189 13.26 -23.66 -4.41
C ALA A 189 12.59 -22.95 -5.60
N GLY A 190 13.33 -22.78 -6.70
CA GLY A 190 12.80 -22.28 -7.98
C GLY A 190 12.31 -20.83 -7.93
N VAL A 191 12.87 -20.00 -7.04
CA VAL A 191 12.66 -18.54 -7.06
C VAL A 191 13.59 -17.94 -8.11
N ASP A 192 13.01 -17.26 -9.09
CA ASP A 192 13.70 -16.61 -10.18
C ASP A 192 13.36 -15.11 -10.19
N GLY A 193 14.05 -14.29 -10.96
CA GLY A 193 13.93 -12.84 -11.02
C GLY A 193 12.57 -12.27 -11.41
N VAL A 194 11.47 -12.98 -11.12
CA VAL A 194 10.08 -12.59 -11.29
C VAL A 194 9.28 -12.81 -10.01
N GLY A 195 8.24 -12.03 -9.80
CA GLY A 195 7.26 -12.32 -8.77
C GLY A 195 6.32 -13.45 -9.22
N GLU A 196 5.81 -14.25 -8.28
CA GLU A 196 4.91 -15.36 -8.60
C GLU A 196 3.55 -15.17 -7.91
N LEU A 197 2.49 -15.51 -8.64
CA LEU A 197 1.11 -15.58 -8.16
C LEU A 197 0.54 -16.97 -8.51
N HIS A 198 0.23 -17.76 -7.50
CA HIS A 198 -0.38 -19.08 -7.65
C HIS A 198 -1.83 -19.01 -7.21
N VAL A 199 -2.75 -19.17 -8.14
CA VAL A 199 -4.20 -19.13 -7.85
C VAL A 199 -4.69 -20.56 -7.62
N GLY A 200 -5.40 -20.76 -6.52
CA GLY A 200 -6.05 -22.02 -6.17
C GLY A 200 -7.57 -21.87 -6.15
N GLU A 201 -8.28 -22.93 -5.80
CA GLU A 201 -9.75 -22.94 -5.72
C GLU A 201 -10.31 -22.00 -4.64
N HIS A 202 -9.58 -21.81 -3.55
CA HIS A 202 -10.04 -21.09 -2.37
C HIS A 202 -9.17 -19.88 -1.97
N GLY A 203 -8.37 -19.38 -2.90
CA GLY A 203 -7.49 -18.26 -2.62
C GLY A 203 -6.32 -18.18 -3.58
N TYR A 204 -5.28 -17.49 -3.17
CA TYR A 204 -4.05 -17.41 -3.96
C TYR A 204 -2.82 -17.19 -3.05
N VAL A 205 -1.66 -17.51 -3.60
CA VAL A 205 -0.35 -17.24 -2.98
C VAL A 205 0.41 -16.27 -3.86
N GLY A 206 0.84 -15.15 -3.27
CA GLY A 206 1.81 -14.26 -3.88
C GLY A 206 3.18 -14.46 -3.24
N MET A 207 4.24 -14.55 -4.03
CA MET A 207 5.60 -14.71 -3.51
C MET A 207 6.64 -14.06 -4.41
N GLY A 208 7.79 -13.75 -3.84
CA GLY A 208 8.95 -13.23 -4.55
C GLY A 208 10.13 -12.97 -3.63
N PRO A 209 11.36 -12.94 -4.16
CA PRO A 209 12.54 -12.62 -3.37
C PRO A 209 12.48 -11.17 -2.88
N VAL A 210 13.02 -10.92 -1.69
CA VAL A 210 13.12 -9.58 -1.09
C VAL A 210 14.57 -9.19 -0.77
N GLY A 211 15.52 -9.95 -1.30
CA GLY A 211 16.95 -9.78 -1.04
C GLY A 211 17.44 -10.63 0.13
N GLY A 212 18.78 -10.77 0.23
CA GLY A 212 19.41 -11.53 1.31
C GLY A 212 19.06 -13.02 1.36
N GLY A 213 18.67 -13.64 0.24
CA GLY A 213 18.26 -15.05 0.20
C GLY A 213 16.85 -15.29 0.81
N VAL A 214 16.10 -14.24 1.09
CA VAL A 214 14.76 -14.34 1.70
C VAL A 214 13.68 -14.14 0.64
N THR A 215 12.65 -14.96 0.72
CA THR A 215 11.42 -14.88 -0.07
C THR A 215 10.25 -14.48 0.84
N THR A 216 9.52 -13.43 0.45
CA THR A 216 8.22 -13.14 1.05
C THR A 216 7.16 -14.05 0.44
N VAL A 217 6.28 -14.60 1.29
CA VAL A 217 5.19 -15.50 0.88
C VAL A 217 3.90 -15.02 1.53
N ALA A 218 2.88 -14.74 0.72
CA ALA A 218 1.59 -14.25 1.16
C ALA A 218 0.46 -15.18 0.71
N LEU A 219 -0.09 -15.96 1.63
CA LEU A 219 -1.30 -16.76 1.43
C LEU A 219 -2.53 -15.88 1.67
N VAL A 220 -3.40 -15.75 0.67
CA VAL A 220 -4.64 -14.96 0.73
C VAL A 220 -5.84 -15.87 0.56
N VAL A 221 -6.73 -15.85 1.54
CA VAL A 221 -7.93 -16.71 1.58
C VAL A 221 -9.20 -15.90 1.86
N PRO A 222 -10.40 -16.43 1.51
CA PRO A 222 -11.66 -15.81 1.89
C PRO A 222 -11.80 -15.70 3.41
N LEU A 223 -12.34 -14.57 3.89
CA LEU A 223 -12.55 -14.35 5.31
C LEU A 223 -13.52 -15.37 5.93
N SER A 224 -14.49 -15.88 5.16
CA SER A 224 -15.41 -16.93 5.59
C SER A 224 -14.68 -18.21 6.01
N ALA A 225 -13.65 -18.61 5.26
CA ALA A 225 -12.88 -19.81 5.56
C ALA A 225 -12.20 -19.77 6.95
N VAL A 226 -11.81 -18.58 7.40
CA VAL A 226 -11.19 -18.38 8.73
C VAL A 226 -12.23 -18.29 9.84
N ARG A 227 -13.37 -17.62 9.59
CA ARG A 227 -14.43 -17.42 10.60
C ARG A 227 -15.13 -18.71 10.99
N GLU A 228 -15.24 -19.64 10.08
CA GLU A 228 -15.88 -20.93 10.32
C GLU A 228 -15.00 -21.89 11.15
N GLY A 229 -13.83 -21.43 11.64
CA GLY A 229 -12.92 -22.20 12.47
C GLY A 229 -12.33 -23.43 11.77
N ARG A 230 -12.47 -23.51 10.46
CA ARG A 230 -12.14 -24.72 9.69
C ARG A 230 -10.64 -25.02 9.66
N ARG A 231 -9.76 -24.00 9.90
CA ARG A 231 -8.30 -24.17 9.85
C ARG A 231 -7.57 -23.12 10.67
N ASP A 232 -6.53 -23.52 11.37
CA ASP A 232 -5.49 -22.63 11.85
C ASP A 232 -4.46 -22.41 10.73
N TYR A 233 -4.67 -21.33 9.95
CA TYR A 233 -3.77 -20.98 8.84
C TYR A 233 -2.36 -20.57 9.27
N ARG A 234 -2.12 -20.27 10.55
CA ARG A 234 -0.75 -20.05 11.03
C ARG A 234 -0.03 -21.36 11.24
N ALA A 235 -0.65 -22.30 11.93
CA ALA A 235 -0.07 -23.62 12.18
C ALA A 235 0.03 -24.43 10.89
N GLY A 236 -1.02 -24.38 10.02
CA GLY A 236 -1.08 -25.09 8.75
C GLY A 236 -0.57 -24.31 7.53
N PHE A 237 0.23 -23.26 7.73
CA PHE A 237 0.62 -22.37 6.63
C PHE A 237 1.31 -23.11 5.48
N PHE A 238 2.30 -23.93 5.78
CA PHE A 238 3.03 -24.70 4.77
C PHE A 238 2.19 -25.81 4.13
N ASP A 239 1.30 -26.44 4.88
CA ASP A 239 0.37 -27.44 4.35
C ASP A 239 -0.62 -26.81 3.37
N GLU A 240 -1.06 -25.57 3.65
CA GLU A 240 -1.90 -24.83 2.72
C GLU A 240 -1.13 -24.41 1.46
N LEU A 241 0.12 -23.99 1.58
CA LEU A 241 0.96 -23.66 0.42
C LEU A 241 1.13 -24.88 -0.51
N ALA A 242 1.33 -26.06 0.04
CA ALA A 242 1.53 -27.30 -0.72
C ALA A 242 0.30 -27.69 -1.58
N ARG A 243 -0.88 -27.12 -1.31
CA ARG A 243 -2.12 -27.36 -2.08
C ARG A 243 -2.22 -26.52 -3.33
N PHE A 244 -1.37 -25.50 -3.48
CA PHE A 244 -1.40 -24.65 -4.66
C PHE A 244 -0.57 -25.26 -5.79
N PRO A 245 -1.02 -25.14 -7.05
CA PRO A 245 -0.28 -25.64 -8.20
C PRO A 245 1.15 -25.08 -8.24
N GLY A 246 2.13 -25.96 -8.37
CA GLY A 246 3.54 -25.62 -8.48
C GLY A 246 4.22 -25.15 -7.19
N LEU A 247 3.58 -25.29 -6.02
CA LEU A 247 4.17 -24.92 -4.72
C LEU A 247 4.54 -26.12 -3.84
N ALA A 248 4.02 -27.33 -4.13
CA ALA A 248 4.36 -28.53 -3.37
C ALA A 248 5.88 -28.79 -3.40
N GLY A 249 6.47 -29.02 -2.21
CA GLY A 249 7.89 -29.33 -2.05
C GLY A 249 8.86 -28.13 -2.20
N ARG A 250 8.35 -26.90 -2.43
CA ARG A 250 9.22 -25.71 -2.56
C ARG A 250 9.63 -25.08 -1.22
N PHE A 251 8.92 -25.41 -0.15
CA PHE A 251 9.11 -24.79 1.16
C PHE A 251 9.48 -25.84 2.21
N ASP A 252 10.44 -25.50 3.07
CA ASP A 252 10.75 -26.24 4.28
C ASP A 252 10.45 -25.35 5.49
N PRO A 253 9.58 -25.77 6.42
CA PRO A 253 9.24 -25.00 7.62
C PRO A 253 10.44 -24.61 8.49
N ARG A 254 11.54 -25.38 8.42
CA ARG A 254 12.79 -25.08 9.15
C ARG A 254 13.46 -23.79 8.71
N PHE A 255 13.17 -23.32 7.50
CA PHE A 255 13.69 -22.07 6.93
C PHE A 255 12.78 -20.86 7.11
N LEU A 256 11.79 -20.96 8.02
CA LEU A 256 10.96 -19.81 8.39
C LEU A 256 11.82 -18.75 9.11
N VAL A 257 11.99 -17.59 8.48
CA VAL A 257 12.81 -16.48 9.00
C VAL A 257 12.01 -15.59 9.94
N ARG A 258 10.70 -15.49 9.70
CA ARG A 258 9.79 -14.63 10.45
C ARG A 258 8.46 -15.33 10.68
N GLU A 259 7.91 -15.20 11.89
CA GLU A 259 6.57 -15.69 12.21
C GLU A 259 5.50 -15.20 11.22
N VAL A 260 4.46 -16.00 11.03
CA VAL A 260 3.36 -15.68 10.13
C VAL A 260 2.57 -14.48 10.65
N LEU A 261 2.62 -13.37 9.93
CA LEU A 261 1.85 -12.18 10.20
C LEU A 261 0.50 -12.24 9.50
N VAL A 262 -0.52 -11.61 10.10
CA VAL A 262 -1.88 -11.60 9.57
C VAL A 262 -2.35 -10.17 9.32
N THR A 263 -2.98 -9.95 8.15
CA THR A 263 -3.58 -8.66 7.81
C THR A 263 -4.88 -8.84 7.05
N GLY A 264 -5.80 -7.92 7.24
CA GLY A 264 -7.14 -7.94 6.67
C GLY A 264 -8.21 -7.60 7.72
N PRO A 265 -9.48 -7.79 7.40
CA PRO A 265 -10.02 -8.14 6.08
C PRO A 265 -9.89 -6.99 5.09
N PHE A 266 -9.65 -7.34 3.83
CA PHE A 266 -9.54 -6.40 2.71
C PHE A 266 -10.91 -5.93 2.20
N ALA A 267 -10.92 -5.25 1.04
CA ALA A 267 -12.08 -4.65 0.41
C ALA A 267 -12.71 -3.54 1.28
N GLN A 268 -11.88 -2.66 1.83
CA GLN A 268 -12.29 -1.43 2.51
C GLN A 268 -12.04 -0.22 1.61
N TRP A 269 -12.95 0.74 1.69
CA TRP A 269 -12.83 1.99 0.94
C TRP A 269 -13.58 3.12 1.65
N SER A 270 -13.24 4.36 1.35
CA SER A 270 -13.95 5.53 1.81
C SER A 270 -14.74 6.17 0.66
N ARG A 271 -16.00 6.53 0.92
CA ARG A 271 -16.84 7.25 -0.05
C ARG A 271 -16.22 8.60 -0.43
N THR A 272 -15.54 9.22 0.51
CA THR A 272 -14.75 10.43 0.33
C THR A 272 -13.52 10.35 1.24
N PRO A 273 -12.31 10.61 0.72
CA PRO A 273 -11.11 10.61 1.54
C PRO A 273 -10.91 11.94 2.31
N VAL A 274 -11.94 12.79 2.42
CA VAL A 274 -11.89 14.11 3.07
C VAL A 274 -13.00 14.20 4.10
N ALA A 275 -12.70 14.69 5.29
CA ALA A 275 -13.70 14.94 6.33
C ALA A 275 -14.69 16.03 5.90
N ARG A 276 -15.99 15.77 6.05
CA ARG A 276 -17.05 16.69 5.59
C ARG A 276 -17.02 18.08 6.25
N GLY A 277 -16.53 18.17 7.48
CA GLY A 277 -16.34 19.44 8.19
C GLY A 277 -14.98 20.10 7.91
N GLY A 278 -14.11 19.48 7.12
CA GLY A 278 -12.72 19.92 6.94
C GLY A 278 -11.79 19.41 8.03
N GLY A 279 -10.54 19.86 8.00
CA GLY A 279 -9.50 19.56 8.97
C GLY A 279 -8.94 18.14 8.91
N ALA A 280 -9.39 17.24 8.02
CA ALA A 280 -8.78 15.93 7.85
C ALA A 280 -8.95 15.34 6.46
N LEU A 281 -7.96 14.55 6.04
CA LEU A 281 -8.00 13.70 4.84
C LEU A 281 -7.30 12.36 5.08
N LEU A 282 -7.54 11.38 4.19
CA LEU A 282 -7.02 10.02 4.24
C LEU A 282 -6.09 9.76 3.06
N VAL A 283 -4.96 9.08 3.31
CA VAL A 283 -3.99 8.64 2.29
C VAL A 283 -3.69 7.15 2.41
N GLY A 284 -3.24 6.54 1.31
CA GLY A 284 -2.91 5.11 1.27
C GLY A 284 -4.11 4.22 1.64
N ASP A 285 -3.83 3.08 2.29
CA ASP A 285 -4.84 2.08 2.66
C ASP A 285 -5.90 2.62 3.64
N ALA A 286 -5.64 3.73 4.34
CA ALA A 286 -6.63 4.40 5.17
C ALA A 286 -7.78 5.00 4.32
N ALA A 287 -7.49 5.38 3.07
CA ALA A 287 -8.49 5.86 2.13
C ALA A 287 -9.22 4.72 1.40
N ASP A 288 -8.48 3.77 0.85
CA ASP A 288 -9.01 2.59 0.17
C ASP A 288 -7.96 1.49 0.01
N PHE A 289 -8.40 0.24 0.11
CA PHE A 289 -7.63 -0.95 -0.18
C PHE A 289 -8.58 -2.10 -0.56
N PHE A 290 -8.51 -2.58 -1.79
CA PHE A 290 -9.42 -3.61 -2.28
C PHE A 290 -8.86 -5.01 -2.11
N ASP A 291 -7.74 -5.31 -2.78
CA ASP A 291 -7.13 -6.64 -2.78
C ASP A 291 -5.63 -6.54 -3.05
N PRO A 292 -4.78 -7.31 -2.35
CA PRO A 292 -3.33 -7.26 -2.56
C PRO A 292 -2.83 -7.92 -3.85
N PHE A 293 -3.69 -8.62 -4.63
CA PHE A 293 -3.32 -9.42 -5.80
C PHE A 293 -2.44 -8.66 -6.80
N THR A 294 -2.73 -7.41 -7.06
CA THR A 294 -2.00 -6.59 -8.05
C THR A 294 -0.70 -5.98 -7.51
N GLY A 295 -0.43 -6.08 -6.21
CA GLY A 295 0.80 -5.55 -5.60
C GLY A 295 0.96 -4.02 -5.60
N GLN A 296 -0.10 -3.26 -5.88
CA GLN A 296 -0.01 -1.81 -6.14
C GLN A 296 -0.14 -0.93 -4.89
N GLY A 297 -0.25 -1.50 -3.69
CA GLY A 297 -0.52 -0.74 -2.45
C GLY A 297 0.53 0.32 -2.13
N ILE A 298 1.82 -0.01 -2.29
CA ILE A 298 2.93 0.92 -2.02
C ILE A 298 2.93 2.08 -3.03
N TYR A 299 2.78 1.79 -4.33
CA TYR A 299 2.64 2.84 -5.35
C TYR A 299 1.48 3.79 -5.02
N SER A 300 0.31 3.27 -4.69
CA SER A 300 -0.87 4.07 -4.34
C SER A 300 -0.64 4.92 -3.08
N ALA A 301 0.13 4.40 -2.13
CA ALA A 301 0.51 5.13 -0.93
C ALA A 301 1.42 6.32 -1.25
N LEU A 302 2.48 6.09 -2.05
CA LEU A 302 3.44 7.11 -2.44
C LEU A 302 2.81 8.18 -3.36
N ARG A 303 2.11 7.75 -4.42
CA ARG A 303 1.44 8.68 -5.33
C ARG A 303 0.30 9.44 -4.63
N GLY A 304 -0.43 8.78 -3.75
CA GLY A 304 -1.44 9.42 -2.91
C GLY A 304 -0.86 10.48 -1.97
N ALA A 305 0.38 10.30 -1.51
CA ALA A 305 1.10 11.28 -0.72
C ALA A 305 1.45 12.54 -1.53
N GLU A 306 1.92 12.38 -2.78
CA GLU A 306 2.13 13.51 -3.70
C GLU A 306 0.84 14.32 -3.90
N LEU A 307 -0.26 13.62 -4.26
CA LEU A 307 -1.57 14.27 -4.45
C LEU A 307 -2.07 14.98 -3.19
N ALA A 308 -1.79 14.44 -2.00
CA ALA A 308 -2.14 15.10 -0.75
C ALA A 308 -1.30 16.36 -0.53
N ALA A 309 0.00 16.30 -0.78
CA ALA A 309 0.90 17.44 -0.65
C ALA A 309 0.54 18.58 -1.63
N GLU A 310 0.23 18.24 -2.90
CA GLU A 310 -0.21 19.19 -3.92
C GLU A 310 -1.45 20.03 -3.48
N ILE A 311 -2.33 19.42 -2.67
CA ILE A 311 -3.53 20.10 -2.15
C ILE A 311 -3.28 20.81 -0.82
N LEU A 312 -2.46 20.23 0.04
CA LEU A 312 -2.24 20.77 1.40
C LEU A 312 -1.34 22.00 1.39
N LEU A 313 -0.30 22.03 0.55
CA LEU A 313 0.64 23.15 0.52
C LEU A 313 -0.04 24.49 0.17
N PRO A 314 -0.84 24.61 -0.90
CA PRO A 314 -1.60 25.82 -1.16
C PRO A 314 -2.62 26.16 -0.06
N ALA A 315 -3.26 25.13 0.54
CA ALA A 315 -4.21 25.32 1.63
C ALA A 315 -3.55 25.88 2.91
N PHE A 316 -2.25 25.66 3.10
CA PHE A 316 -1.49 26.26 4.19
C PHE A 316 -1.07 27.71 3.87
N ALA A 317 -0.75 28.03 2.60
CA ALA A 317 -0.37 29.36 2.18
C ALA A 317 -1.56 30.34 2.15
N GLY A 318 -2.76 29.88 1.81
CA GLY A 318 -3.98 30.70 1.70
C GLY A 318 -4.66 31.05 3.02
N GLY A 319 -4.15 30.63 4.17
CA GLY A 319 -4.67 30.99 5.49
C GLY A 319 -4.14 32.36 5.92
N VAL A 320 -5.04 33.36 6.01
CA VAL A 320 -4.74 34.71 6.50
C VAL A 320 -4.08 34.61 7.89
N GLY A 321 -2.83 35.06 8.03
CA GLY A 321 -2.20 35.39 9.30
C GLY A 321 -1.30 34.35 9.96
N GLY A 322 -0.74 33.38 9.22
CA GLY A 322 0.23 32.44 9.79
C GLY A 322 1.38 32.18 8.82
N GLY A 323 2.33 33.12 8.72
CA GLY A 323 3.62 32.87 8.10
C GLY A 323 4.27 31.63 8.69
N ILE A 324 4.97 30.85 7.87
CA ILE A 324 5.84 29.77 8.33
C ILE A 324 6.92 30.44 9.19
N ASP A 325 6.82 30.30 10.52
CA ASP A 325 7.84 30.76 11.47
C ASP A 325 8.85 29.61 11.69
N PRO A 326 10.05 29.70 11.08
CA PRO A 326 11.07 28.65 11.19
C PRO A 326 11.62 28.47 12.60
N GLY A 327 11.35 29.40 13.52
CA GLY A 327 11.82 29.37 14.92
C GLY A 327 10.81 28.76 15.91
N ARG A 328 9.62 28.40 15.49
CA ARG A 328 8.54 27.99 16.39
C ARG A 328 8.66 26.51 16.75
N LYS A 329 8.84 26.20 18.04
CA LYS A 329 8.90 24.82 18.54
C LYS A 329 7.62 24.07 18.20
N PRO A 330 7.71 22.81 17.69
CA PRO A 330 6.56 21.94 17.49
C PRO A 330 5.89 21.65 18.83
N GLY A 331 4.58 21.85 18.95
CA GLY A 331 3.87 21.38 20.15
C GLY A 331 2.66 22.18 20.61
N VAL A 332 2.54 23.46 20.31
CA VAL A 332 1.39 24.27 20.77
C VAL A 332 0.93 25.19 19.63
N LEU A 333 0.07 24.68 18.77
CA LEU A 333 -0.73 25.51 17.86
C LEU A 333 -1.98 26.00 18.61
N GLN A 334 -1.82 26.91 19.58
CA GLN A 334 -2.98 27.65 20.08
C GLN A 334 -3.45 28.58 18.97
N GLY A 335 -4.68 28.35 18.47
CA GLY A 335 -5.42 29.31 17.69
C GLY A 335 -5.46 29.12 16.16
N SER A 336 -4.81 28.11 15.56
CA SER A 336 -4.93 27.93 14.12
C SER A 336 -6.23 27.20 13.74
N GLU A 337 -7.02 27.84 12.87
CA GLU A 337 -8.26 27.26 12.36
C GLU A 337 -8.00 26.02 11.50
N PRO A 338 -8.83 24.97 11.64
CA PRO A 338 -8.79 23.83 10.73
C PRO A 338 -8.99 24.25 9.28
N VAL A 339 -8.23 23.65 8.36
CA VAL A 339 -8.39 23.89 6.91
C VAL A 339 -9.80 23.50 6.50
N PRO A 340 -10.56 24.40 5.85
CA PRO A 340 -11.96 24.16 5.50
C PRO A 340 -12.07 23.08 4.44
N TYR A 341 -13.24 22.41 4.40
CA TYR A 341 -13.53 21.38 3.42
C TYR A 341 -13.30 21.82 1.97
N ALA A 342 -13.67 23.07 1.63
CA ALA A 342 -13.53 23.59 0.27
C ALA A 342 -12.08 23.53 -0.25
N ALA A 343 -11.10 23.81 0.62
CA ALA A 343 -9.67 23.73 0.28
C ALA A 343 -9.17 22.27 0.15
N LEU A 344 -9.77 21.33 0.85
CA LEU A 344 -9.39 19.92 0.81
C LEU A 344 -10.17 19.11 -0.25
N ALA A 345 -11.35 19.56 -0.66
CA ALA A 345 -12.24 18.85 -1.59
C ALA A 345 -11.59 18.49 -2.95
N PRO A 346 -10.67 19.31 -3.53
CA PRO A 346 -9.96 18.96 -4.77
C PRO A 346 -9.19 17.65 -4.68
N TYR A 347 -8.71 17.23 -3.49
CA TYR A 347 -8.03 15.97 -3.27
C TYR A 347 -8.86 14.76 -3.73
N ARG A 348 -10.18 14.76 -3.47
CA ARG A 348 -11.07 13.68 -3.93
C ARG A 348 -11.06 13.55 -5.46
N ARG A 349 -11.08 14.69 -6.17
CA ARG A 349 -11.08 14.72 -7.65
C ARG A 349 -9.72 14.25 -8.19
N ALA A 350 -8.62 14.71 -7.59
CA ALA A 350 -7.26 14.32 -7.95
C ALA A 350 -7.08 12.79 -7.82
N ARG A 351 -7.45 12.20 -6.67
CA ARG A 351 -7.41 10.74 -6.47
C ARG A 351 -8.26 9.98 -7.49
N ARG A 352 -9.48 10.44 -7.76
CA ARG A 352 -10.35 9.76 -8.72
C ARG A 352 -9.77 9.81 -10.14
N ARG A 353 -9.18 10.93 -10.54
CA ARG A 353 -8.52 11.07 -11.85
C ARG A 353 -7.34 10.10 -11.97
N GLU A 354 -6.53 10.02 -10.92
CA GLU A 354 -5.34 9.17 -10.87
C GLU A 354 -5.70 7.68 -10.82
N PHE A 355 -6.59 7.27 -9.92
CA PHE A 355 -6.75 5.86 -9.56
C PHE A 355 -8.00 5.18 -10.12
N ALA A 356 -8.93 5.86 -10.81
CA ALA A 356 -10.20 5.24 -11.23
C ALA A 356 -10.00 4.03 -12.15
N GLY A 357 -9.11 4.14 -13.16
CA GLY A 357 -8.80 3.02 -14.05
C GLY A 357 -8.14 1.86 -13.31
N LYS A 358 -7.22 2.17 -12.41
CA LYS A 358 -6.57 1.20 -11.54
C LYS A 358 -7.57 0.46 -10.65
N TRP A 359 -8.45 1.17 -9.95
CA TRP A 359 -9.49 0.56 -9.11
C TRP A 359 -10.42 -0.35 -9.89
N LEU A 360 -10.77 0.03 -11.13
CA LEU A 360 -11.58 -0.82 -12.00
C LEU A 360 -10.83 -2.11 -12.38
N LEU A 361 -9.57 -1.99 -12.79
CA LEU A 361 -8.72 -3.14 -13.13
C LEU A 361 -8.55 -4.09 -11.93
N GLU A 362 -8.24 -3.55 -10.75
CA GLU A 362 -8.10 -4.33 -9.51
C GLU A 362 -9.38 -5.10 -9.16
N ARG A 363 -10.54 -4.47 -9.32
CA ARG A 363 -11.84 -5.13 -9.08
C ARG A 363 -12.12 -6.24 -10.08
N LEU A 364 -11.86 -6.00 -11.36
CA LEU A 364 -12.03 -7.02 -12.41
C LEU A 364 -11.12 -8.22 -12.15
N ILE A 365 -9.86 -7.98 -11.84
CA ILE A 365 -8.91 -9.05 -11.49
C ILE A 365 -9.37 -9.76 -10.21
N GLY A 366 -9.74 -9.04 -9.16
CA GLY A 366 -10.18 -9.61 -7.88
C GLY A 366 -11.43 -10.48 -7.99
N VAL A 367 -12.35 -10.14 -8.90
CA VAL A 367 -13.52 -10.98 -9.25
C VAL A 367 -13.08 -12.19 -10.08
N GLY A 368 -12.21 -11.97 -11.08
CA GLY A 368 -11.70 -13.02 -11.95
C GLY A 368 -10.97 -14.13 -11.17
N VAL A 369 -10.09 -13.75 -10.25
CA VAL A 369 -9.36 -14.66 -9.36
C VAL A 369 -10.30 -15.49 -8.45
N GLY A 370 -11.50 -15.01 -8.18
CA GLY A 370 -12.54 -15.76 -7.47
C GLY A 370 -13.24 -16.85 -8.31
N SER A 371 -12.95 -16.93 -9.63
CA SER A 371 -13.53 -17.92 -10.55
C SER A 371 -12.45 -18.80 -11.17
N PRO A 372 -12.26 -20.05 -10.69
CA PRO A 372 -11.25 -20.97 -11.24
C PRO A 372 -11.35 -21.14 -12.75
N ALA A 373 -12.57 -21.30 -13.29
CA ALA A 373 -12.78 -21.48 -14.73
C ALA A 373 -12.33 -20.25 -15.55
N LEU A 374 -12.66 -19.03 -15.08
CA LEU A 374 -12.24 -17.80 -15.75
C LEU A 374 -10.72 -17.62 -15.63
N THR A 375 -10.14 -17.88 -14.47
CA THR A 375 -8.69 -17.80 -14.26
C THR A 375 -7.94 -18.75 -15.17
N ASN A 376 -8.38 -20.02 -15.26
CA ASN A 376 -7.78 -21.01 -16.16
C ASN A 376 -7.81 -20.55 -17.62
N ARG A 377 -8.95 -20.04 -18.08
CA ARG A 377 -9.12 -19.54 -19.46
C ARG A 377 -8.19 -18.37 -19.75
N VAL A 378 -8.21 -17.34 -18.88
CA VAL A 378 -7.40 -16.12 -19.07
C VAL A 378 -5.90 -16.44 -19.03
N VAL A 379 -5.44 -17.22 -18.05
CA VAL A 379 -4.02 -17.57 -17.94
C VAL A 379 -3.56 -18.43 -19.10
N SER A 380 -4.36 -19.43 -19.53
CA SER A 380 -4.03 -20.24 -20.71
C SER A 380 -3.96 -19.40 -21.99
N ARG A 381 -4.78 -18.37 -22.10
CA ARG A 381 -4.74 -17.44 -23.23
C ARG A 381 -3.50 -16.56 -23.20
N LEU A 382 -3.19 -15.98 -22.04
CA LEU A 382 -2.00 -15.15 -21.84
C LEU A 382 -0.70 -15.93 -22.04
N ALA A 383 -0.67 -17.23 -21.71
CA ALA A 383 0.46 -18.11 -21.99
C ALA A 383 0.80 -18.23 -23.51
N ARG A 384 -0.21 -18.04 -24.38
CA ARG A 384 -0.06 -18.06 -25.85
C ARG A 384 0.11 -16.67 -26.45
N ARG A 385 -0.04 -15.61 -25.65
CA ARG A 385 -0.01 -14.22 -26.09
C ARG A 385 0.88 -13.40 -25.16
N PRO A 386 2.22 -13.51 -25.31
CA PRO A 386 3.18 -12.78 -24.49
C PRO A 386 2.94 -11.27 -24.51
N ASP A 387 2.54 -10.71 -25.66
CA ASP A 387 2.21 -9.29 -25.82
C ASP A 387 1.08 -8.83 -24.87
N LEU A 388 0.05 -9.65 -24.70
CA LEU A 388 -1.05 -9.35 -23.75
C LEU A 388 -0.64 -9.61 -22.30
N ALA A 389 0.20 -10.61 -22.05
CA ALA A 389 0.76 -10.88 -20.73
C ALA A 389 1.63 -9.70 -20.25
N ASP A 390 2.53 -9.22 -21.10
CA ASP A 390 3.37 -8.06 -20.83
C ASP A 390 2.55 -6.79 -20.62
N LEU A 391 1.52 -6.56 -21.44
CA LEU A 391 0.62 -5.43 -21.28
C LEU A 391 -0.10 -5.47 -19.92
N LEU A 392 -0.66 -6.63 -19.53
CA LEU A 392 -1.35 -6.78 -18.26
C LEU A 392 -0.40 -6.58 -17.08
N VAL A 393 0.78 -7.21 -17.11
CA VAL A 393 1.81 -7.10 -16.08
C VAL A 393 2.35 -5.67 -15.98
N SER A 394 2.59 -5.00 -17.11
CA SER A 394 3.01 -3.60 -17.14
C SER A 394 1.94 -2.65 -16.60
N ALA A 395 0.65 -2.92 -16.85
CA ALA A 395 -0.44 -2.12 -16.31
C ALA A 395 -0.61 -2.31 -14.80
N THR A 396 -0.47 -3.54 -14.29
CA THR A 396 -0.44 -3.81 -12.84
C THR A 396 0.83 -3.28 -12.20
N GLY A 397 1.95 -3.22 -12.94
CA GLY A 397 3.20 -2.58 -12.53
C GLY A 397 3.18 -1.05 -12.53
N ASN A 398 2.08 -0.43 -12.98
CA ASN A 398 1.94 1.03 -13.15
C ASN A 398 2.95 1.64 -14.14
N VAL A 399 3.48 0.83 -15.06
CA VAL A 399 4.36 1.27 -16.17
C VAL A 399 3.53 1.87 -17.29
N VAL A 400 2.39 1.23 -17.59
CA VAL A 400 1.41 1.71 -18.58
C VAL A 400 0.05 1.94 -17.94
N SER A 401 -0.74 2.81 -18.55
CA SER A 401 -2.08 3.12 -18.02
C SER A 401 -2.98 1.89 -18.02
N ALA A 402 -3.67 1.62 -16.92
CA ALA A 402 -4.68 0.57 -16.80
C ALA A 402 -5.79 0.68 -17.89
N ARG A 403 -6.03 1.88 -18.44
CA ARG A 403 -7.00 2.10 -19.54
C ARG A 403 -6.66 1.29 -20.79
N ARG A 404 -5.38 0.98 -21.03
CA ARG A 404 -4.97 0.16 -22.19
C ARG A 404 -5.51 -1.27 -22.08
N VAL A 405 -5.42 -1.85 -20.87
CA VAL A 405 -5.99 -3.19 -20.60
C VAL A 405 -7.53 -3.16 -20.60
N LEU A 406 -8.11 -2.06 -20.10
CA LEU A 406 -9.56 -1.87 -20.03
C LEU A 406 -10.21 -1.53 -21.37
N ALA A 407 -9.46 -1.40 -22.46
CA ALA A 407 -10.00 -1.23 -23.80
C ALA A 407 -10.86 -2.46 -24.19
N PRO A 408 -12.08 -2.26 -24.73
CA PRO A 408 -12.99 -3.40 -25.05
C PRO A 408 -12.34 -4.46 -25.94
N THR A 409 -11.52 -4.05 -26.89
CA THR A 409 -10.76 -4.95 -27.79
C THR A 409 -9.77 -5.83 -27.04
N VAL A 410 -9.07 -5.28 -26.04
CA VAL A 410 -8.12 -6.02 -25.20
C VAL A 410 -8.86 -6.96 -24.26
N LEU A 411 -9.92 -6.47 -23.58
CA LEU A 411 -10.74 -7.31 -22.70
C LEU A 411 -11.36 -8.50 -23.47
N ALA A 412 -11.85 -8.28 -24.67
CA ALA A 412 -12.35 -9.36 -25.53
C ALA A 412 -11.23 -10.40 -25.82
N GLN A 413 -10.02 -9.94 -26.15
CA GLN A 413 -8.89 -10.85 -26.41
C GLN A 413 -8.43 -11.61 -25.16
N LEU A 414 -8.67 -11.13 -23.97
CA LEU A 414 -8.35 -11.83 -22.72
C LEU A 414 -9.35 -12.94 -22.38
N VAL A 415 -10.61 -12.79 -22.81
CA VAL A 415 -11.71 -13.70 -22.42
C VAL A 415 -12.10 -14.64 -23.56
N TRP A 416 -12.12 -14.17 -24.82
CA TRP A 416 -12.51 -14.90 -26.03
C TRP A 416 -11.31 -15.31 -26.90
#